data_83650a2c4ba9cce22b1f3f2c0f6a5cb3
#
_entry.id   83650a2c4ba9cce22b1f3f2c0f6a5cb3
#
_cell.length_a   1.000
_cell.length_b   1.000
_cell.length_c   1.000
_cell.angle_alpha   90.00
_cell.angle_beta   90.00
_cell.angle_gamma   90.00
#
_symmetry.space_group_name_H-M   'P 1'
#
loop_
_entity.id
_entity.type
_entity.pdbx_description
1 polymer ?
#
loop_
_entity_poly.entity_id
_entity_poly.type
_entity_poly.pdbx_seq_one_letter_code
_entity_poly.pdbx_strand_id
1 'polypeptide(L)'
;EAIAAVSAAIRRNRVGISPKHKPVSFIFVGPTGVGKTELVKQLADDLFNAPESLIRLDMSEFMEKHSVSRIVGSPPGYVGYDEAGQLTEKIRRKPYSVVLFDEIEKAHPDVLNVLLQILDDGQITDAHGRKVNFENTVIVMTSNAGSDNKASGAVGFGGSADDQGKERIMKALQDFLRPEFLNRVDEIVCFNHLTKENFCGIARIML
;
A
#
# COMPACT_ATOMS: atom_id res chain seq x y z
N GLU A 1 7.32 3.04 16.27
CA GLU A 1 6.89 1.65 15.94
C GLU A 1 6.85 1.44 14.44
N ALA A 2 6.08 2.23 13.67
CA ALA A 2 5.93 2.08 12.22
C ALA A 2 7.28 2.06 11.47
N ILE A 3 8.17 3.02 11.74
CA ILE A 3 9.50 3.10 11.12
C ILE A 3 10.34 1.83 11.41
N ALA A 4 10.29 1.33 12.63
CA ALA A 4 11.03 0.13 13.02
C ALA A 4 10.52 -1.12 12.29
N ALA A 5 9.19 -1.29 12.17
CA ALA A 5 8.56 -2.39 11.46
C ALA A 5 8.93 -2.36 9.96
N VAL A 6 8.80 -1.20 9.31
CA VAL A 6 9.16 -1.00 7.90
C VAL A 6 10.63 -1.29 7.66
N SER A 7 11.54 -0.74 8.50
CA SER A 7 12.98 -0.97 8.38
C SER A 7 13.36 -2.44 8.57
N ALA A 8 12.71 -3.15 9.48
CA ALA A 8 12.95 -4.57 9.73
C ALA A 8 12.50 -5.42 8.53
N ALA A 9 11.33 -5.14 7.95
CA ALA A 9 10.81 -5.88 6.80
C ALA A 9 11.69 -5.67 5.55
N ILE A 10 12.13 -4.43 5.28
CA ILE A 10 13.04 -4.13 4.17
C ILE A 10 14.38 -4.85 4.34
N ARG A 11 14.95 -4.88 5.56
CA ARG A 11 16.19 -5.61 5.84
C ARG A 11 16.02 -7.12 5.61
N ARG A 12 14.92 -7.72 6.08
CA ARG A 12 14.61 -9.15 5.85
C ARG A 12 14.59 -9.50 4.37
N ASN A 13 13.96 -8.67 3.56
CA ASN A 13 13.89 -8.88 2.11
C ASN A 13 15.27 -8.76 1.45
N ARG A 14 16.06 -7.73 1.79
CA ARG A 14 17.40 -7.51 1.22
C ARG A 14 18.42 -8.60 1.56
N VAL A 15 18.29 -9.26 2.72
CA VAL A 15 19.20 -10.35 3.14
C VAL A 15 18.87 -11.68 2.43
N GLY A 16 17.84 -11.73 1.56
CA GLY A 16 17.53 -12.91 0.77
C GLY A 16 16.87 -14.04 1.56
N ILE A 17 16.33 -13.76 2.74
CA ILE A 17 15.56 -14.72 3.56
C ILE A 17 14.17 -14.94 2.95
N SER A 18 13.70 -13.98 2.16
CA SER A 18 12.43 -14.11 1.41
C SER A 18 12.66 -14.96 0.16
N PRO A 19 11.97 -16.10 0.02
CA PRO A 19 12.10 -16.92 -1.18
C PRO A 19 11.37 -16.22 -2.33
N LYS A 20 12.10 -15.81 -3.35
CA LYS A 20 11.64 -15.29 -4.65
C LYS A 20 11.55 -13.77 -4.76
N HIS A 21 11.89 -13.33 -5.93
CA HIS A 21 11.75 -12.07 -6.67
C HIS A 21 10.39 -11.33 -6.48
N LYS A 22 10.02 -11.02 -5.23
CA LYS A 22 8.76 -10.35 -4.87
C LYS A 22 9.05 -8.98 -4.29
N PRO A 23 8.21 -7.97 -4.56
CA PRO A 23 8.29 -6.67 -3.91
C PRO A 23 8.06 -6.81 -2.40
N VAL A 24 8.68 -5.94 -1.62
CA VAL A 24 8.31 -5.76 -0.20
C VAL A 24 6.98 -5.03 -0.15
N SER A 25 6.06 -5.47 0.69
CA SER A 25 4.69 -4.98 0.71
C SER A 25 4.20 -4.62 2.11
N PHE A 26 3.53 -3.47 2.20
CA PHE A 26 2.97 -2.93 3.44
C PHE A 26 1.53 -2.51 3.28
N ILE A 27 0.72 -2.69 4.33
CA ILE A 27 -0.55 -1.98 4.49
C ILE A 27 -0.42 -1.04 5.69
N PHE A 28 -0.60 0.27 5.46
CA PHE A 28 -0.65 1.29 6.49
C PHE A 28 -2.10 1.61 6.82
N VAL A 29 -2.54 1.27 8.02
CA VAL A 29 -3.93 1.41 8.45
C VAL A 29 -4.02 2.42 9.58
N GLY A 30 -5.01 3.29 9.53
CA GLY A 30 -5.27 4.25 10.59
C GLY A 30 -6.03 5.49 10.10
N PRO A 31 -6.37 6.41 11.01
CA PRO A 31 -7.14 7.60 10.70
C PRO A 31 -6.50 8.49 9.64
N THR A 32 -7.31 9.33 9.02
CA THR A 32 -6.81 10.36 8.10
C THR A 32 -5.95 11.37 8.86
N GLY A 33 -4.87 11.84 8.24
CA GLY A 33 -4.04 12.91 8.80
C GLY A 33 -3.00 12.46 9.85
N VAL A 34 -2.82 11.17 10.10
CA VAL A 34 -1.81 10.66 11.06
C VAL A 34 -0.40 10.50 10.47
N GLY A 35 -0.20 10.90 9.21
CA GLY A 35 1.13 10.88 8.57
C GLY A 35 1.45 9.64 7.74
N LYS A 36 0.46 8.79 7.39
CA LYS A 36 0.69 7.59 6.54
C LYS A 36 1.39 7.94 5.23
N THR A 37 0.83 8.86 4.46
CA THR A 37 1.37 9.28 3.16
C THR A 37 2.71 10.00 3.30
N GLU A 38 2.91 10.77 4.38
CA GLU A 38 4.18 11.45 4.64
C GLU A 38 5.30 10.47 4.93
N LEU A 39 5.03 9.42 5.72
CA LEU A 39 6.02 8.36 5.94
C LEU A 39 6.43 7.68 4.61
N VAL A 40 5.49 7.49 3.68
CA VAL A 40 5.80 6.89 2.37
C VAL A 40 6.71 7.80 1.53
N LYS A 41 6.50 9.12 1.56
CA LYS A 41 7.37 10.08 0.88
C LYS A 41 8.79 10.05 1.43
N GLN A 42 8.93 10.09 2.76
CA GLN A 42 10.22 10.00 3.42
C GLN A 42 10.90 8.65 3.12
N LEU A 43 10.13 7.56 3.10
CA LEU A 43 10.65 6.24 2.75
C LEU A 43 11.20 6.20 1.32
N ALA A 44 10.53 6.84 0.36
CA ALA A 44 10.99 6.90 -1.02
C ALA A 44 12.29 7.70 -1.14
N ASP A 45 12.39 8.82 -0.44
CA ASP A 45 13.59 9.65 -0.41
C ASP A 45 14.76 8.91 0.26
N ASP A 46 14.55 8.31 1.42
CA ASP A 46 15.58 7.57 2.16
C ASP A 46 16.10 6.32 1.40
N LEU A 47 15.22 5.60 0.69
CA LEU A 47 15.61 4.38 -0.01
C LEU A 47 16.32 4.63 -1.34
N PHE A 48 15.91 5.65 -2.07
CA PHE A 48 16.30 5.87 -3.46
C PHE A 48 16.94 7.23 -3.72
N ASN A 49 17.06 8.09 -2.70
CA ASN A 49 17.60 9.46 -2.78
C ASN A 49 16.98 10.30 -3.90
N ALA A 50 15.71 10.06 -4.21
CA ALA A 50 15.00 10.71 -5.31
C ALA A 50 13.50 10.80 -4.98
N PRO A 51 12.96 12.01 -4.74
CA PRO A 51 11.53 12.20 -4.48
C PRO A 51 10.64 11.67 -5.62
N GLU A 52 11.14 11.72 -6.85
CA GLU A 52 10.46 11.20 -8.04
C GLU A 52 10.44 9.67 -8.13
N SER A 53 11.08 8.94 -7.20
CA SER A 53 10.94 7.49 -7.10
C SER A 53 9.62 7.05 -6.43
N LEU A 54 8.82 7.99 -5.93
CA LEU A 54 7.47 7.74 -5.45
C LEU A 54 6.47 7.73 -6.62
N ILE A 55 5.84 6.59 -6.85
CA ILE A 55 4.73 6.42 -7.78
C ILE A 55 3.45 6.35 -6.96
N ARG A 56 2.64 7.40 -6.95
CA ARG A 56 1.36 7.44 -6.25
C ARG A 56 0.20 7.16 -7.19
N LEU A 57 -0.71 6.31 -6.76
CA LEU A 57 -1.99 5.99 -7.38
C LEU A 57 -3.08 6.13 -6.32
N ASP A 58 -4.01 7.05 -6.53
CA ASP A 58 -5.18 7.24 -5.67
C ASP A 58 -6.29 6.27 -6.12
N MET A 59 -6.67 5.35 -5.27
CA MET A 59 -7.64 4.32 -5.61
C MET A 59 -9.06 4.85 -5.76
N SER A 60 -9.35 6.07 -5.33
CA SER A 60 -10.60 6.74 -5.65
C SER A 60 -10.80 6.99 -7.16
N GLU A 61 -9.71 7.06 -7.92
CA GLU A 61 -9.75 7.15 -9.39
C GLU A 61 -9.92 5.79 -10.07
N PHE A 62 -9.85 4.69 -9.33
CA PHE A 62 -9.85 3.31 -9.81
C PHE A 62 -11.02 2.49 -9.25
N MET A 63 -12.16 3.14 -9.04
CA MET A 63 -13.39 2.53 -8.52
C MET A 63 -14.17 1.75 -9.58
N GLU A 64 -13.96 2.04 -10.86
CA GLU A 64 -14.71 1.44 -11.96
C GLU A 64 -13.99 0.25 -12.59
N LYS A 65 -14.74 -0.67 -13.19
CA LYS A 65 -14.22 -1.86 -13.86
C LYS A 65 -13.17 -1.54 -14.94
N HIS A 66 -13.34 -0.45 -15.65
CA HIS A 66 -12.41 -0.02 -16.72
C HIS A 66 -11.07 0.51 -16.17
N SER A 67 -10.96 0.71 -14.89
CA SER A 67 -9.76 1.26 -14.26
C SER A 67 -8.54 0.33 -14.36
N VAL A 68 -8.74 -0.97 -14.56
CA VAL A 68 -7.64 -1.92 -14.78
C VAL A 68 -6.84 -1.56 -16.04
N SER A 69 -7.52 -1.17 -17.12
CA SER A 69 -6.83 -0.76 -18.36
C SER A 69 -5.97 0.50 -18.17
N ARG A 70 -6.32 1.39 -17.23
CA ARG A 70 -5.46 2.52 -16.87
C ARG A 70 -4.20 2.09 -16.14
N ILE A 71 -4.21 0.96 -15.43
CA ILE A 71 -3.05 0.44 -14.69
C ILE A 71 -2.10 -0.31 -15.61
N VAL A 72 -2.63 -1.27 -16.41
CA VAL A 72 -1.82 -2.19 -17.23
C VAL A 72 -1.80 -1.84 -18.72
N GLY A 73 -2.66 -0.91 -19.18
CA GLY A 73 -2.88 -0.55 -20.57
C GLY A 73 -4.15 -1.19 -21.15
N SER A 74 -4.63 -0.68 -22.27
CA SER A 74 -5.81 -1.19 -22.99
C SER A 74 -5.42 -2.31 -23.94
N PRO A 75 -6.19 -3.41 -24.00
CA PRO A 75 -5.95 -4.49 -24.97
C PRO A 75 -6.09 -4.00 -26.43
N PRO A 76 -5.49 -4.72 -27.40
CA PRO A 76 -5.64 -4.41 -28.82
C PRO A 76 -7.10 -4.34 -29.23
N GLY A 77 -7.48 -3.31 -29.98
CA GLY A 77 -8.84 -3.08 -30.49
C GLY A 77 -9.76 -2.28 -29.57
N TYR A 78 -9.30 -1.86 -28.39
CA TYR A 78 -10.03 -0.97 -27.51
C TYR A 78 -9.52 0.48 -27.64
N VAL A 79 -10.41 1.45 -27.37
CA VAL A 79 -10.05 2.86 -27.31
C VAL A 79 -8.97 3.06 -26.24
N GLY A 80 -7.88 3.78 -26.58
CA GLY A 80 -6.75 3.99 -25.67
C GLY A 80 -5.67 2.90 -25.74
N TYR A 81 -5.67 2.02 -26.75
CA TYR A 81 -4.62 1.01 -26.93
C TYR A 81 -3.21 1.59 -27.04
N ASP A 82 -3.08 2.78 -27.64
CA ASP A 82 -1.79 3.47 -27.75
C ASP A 82 -1.33 4.10 -26.42
N GLU A 83 -2.21 4.17 -25.42
CA GLU A 83 -1.86 4.64 -24.08
C GLU A 83 -1.30 3.50 -23.24
N ALA A 84 -0.03 3.62 -22.89
CA ALA A 84 0.62 2.69 -21.95
C ALA A 84 -0.06 2.77 -20.57
N GLY A 85 -0.15 1.64 -19.88
CA GLY A 85 -0.69 1.62 -18.51
C GLY A 85 0.11 2.52 -17.57
N GLN A 86 -0.60 3.31 -16.77
CA GLN A 86 0.03 4.31 -15.88
C GLN A 86 1.06 3.69 -14.94
N LEU A 87 0.75 2.53 -14.37
CA LEU A 87 1.66 1.85 -13.45
C LEU A 87 2.78 1.15 -14.20
N THR A 88 2.44 0.35 -15.20
CA THR A 88 3.41 -0.47 -15.94
C THR A 88 4.47 0.36 -16.61
N GLU A 89 4.10 1.49 -17.21
CA GLU A 89 5.05 2.40 -17.86
C GLU A 89 5.95 3.10 -16.84
N LYS A 90 5.40 3.56 -15.71
CA LYS A 90 6.20 4.21 -14.65
C LYS A 90 7.22 3.25 -14.05
N ILE A 91 6.82 2.00 -13.77
CA ILE A 91 7.73 0.96 -13.23
C ILE A 91 8.81 0.58 -14.25
N ARG A 92 8.45 0.46 -15.52
CA ARG A 92 9.42 0.16 -16.56
C ARG A 92 10.50 1.24 -16.69
N ARG A 93 10.13 2.51 -16.52
CA ARG A 93 11.07 3.64 -16.53
C ARG A 93 11.86 3.76 -15.23
N LYS A 94 11.24 3.42 -14.09
CA LYS A 94 11.83 3.53 -12.75
C LYS A 94 11.60 2.23 -11.96
N PRO A 95 12.40 1.19 -12.20
CA PRO A 95 12.24 -0.11 -11.55
C PRO A 95 12.56 -0.07 -10.05
N TYR A 96 13.34 0.89 -9.60
CA TYR A 96 13.63 1.16 -8.19
C TYR A 96 12.74 2.28 -7.70
N SER A 97 11.59 1.94 -7.13
CA SER A 97 10.59 2.93 -6.72
C SER A 97 9.75 2.43 -5.55
N VAL A 98 9.14 3.38 -4.86
CA VAL A 98 8.04 3.11 -3.91
C VAL A 98 6.73 3.34 -4.63
N VAL A 99 5.86 2.35 -4.64
CA VAL A 99 4.52 2.45 -5.23
C VAL A 99 3.51 2.57 -4.11
N LEU A 100 2.83 3.71 -4.06
CA LEU A 100 1.77 3.98 -3.09
C LEU A 100 0.40 3.82 -3.75
N PHE A 101 -0.38 2.88 -3.24
CA PHE A 101 -1.81 2.74 -3.51
C PHE A 101 -2.59 3.39 -2.34
N ASP A 102 -3.05 4.61 -2.56
CA ASP A 102 -3.72 5.39 -1.52
C ASP A 102 -5.21 5.03 -1.48
N GLU A 103 -5.78 4.84 -0.28
CA GLU A 103 -7.18 4.48 -0.04
C GLU A 103 -7.63 3.17 -0.73
N ILE A 104 -6.90 2.07 -0.46
CA ILE A 104 -7.08 0.77 -1.11
C ILE A 104 -8.51 0.21 -0.99
N GLU A 105 -9.26 0.59 0.06
CA GLU A 105 -10.67 0.23 0.25
C GLU A 105 -11.60 0.73 -0.86
N LYS A 106 -11.17 1.73 -1.65
CA LYS A 106 -11.95 2.28 -2.77
C LYS A 106 -11.69 1.58 -4.10
N ALA A 107 -10.66 0.75 -4.18
CA ALA A 107 -10.27 0.10 -5.42
C ALA A 107 -11.34 -0.89 -5.91
N HIS A 108 -11.57 -0.92 -7.23
CA HIS A 108 -12.40 -1.97 -7.83
C HIS A 108 -11.77 -3.36 -7.58
N PRO A 109 -12.57 -4.42 -7.36
CA PRO A 109 -12.07 -5.79 -7.14
C PRO A 109 -11.09 -6.28 -8.22
N ASP A 110 -11.28 -5.91 -9.48
CA ASP A 110 -10.37 -6.30 -10.56
C ASP A 110 -8.99 -5.62 -10.42
N VAL A 111 -8.93 -4.42 -9.87
CA VAL A 111 -7.67 -3.74 -9.52
C VAL A 111 -6.97 -4.49 -8.39
N LEU A 112 -7.71 -4.93 -7.37
CA LEU A 112 -7.16 -5.76 -6.28
C LEU A 112 -6.60 -7.09 -6.79
N ASN A 113 -7.21 -7.70 -7.82
CA ASN A 113 -6.69 -8.91 -8.44
C ASN A 113 -5.34 -8.66 -9.16
N VAL A 114 -5.17 -7.52 -9.82
CA VAL A 114 -3.87 -7.12 -10.41
C VAL A 114 -2.81 -6.93 -9.33
N LEU A 115 -3.17 -6.27 -8.23
CA LEU A 115 -2.27 -6.10 -7.08
C LEU A 115 -1.89 -7.44 -6.47
N LEU A 116 -2.84 -8.36 -6.32
CA LEU A 116 -2.57 -9.70 -5.82
C LEU A 116 -1.55 -10.42 -6.70
N GLN A 117 -1.67 -10.31 -8.03
CA GLN A 117 -0.70 -10.88 -8.95
C GLN A 117 0.71 -10.27 -8.75
N ILE A 118 0.81 -8.95 -8.58
CA ILE A 118 2.09 -8.28 -8.27
C ILE A 118 2.69 -8.82 -6.98
N LEU A 119 1.88 -8.97 -5.92
CA LEU A 119 2.34 -9.47 -4.62
C LEU A 119 2.73 -10.96 -4.67
N ASP A 120 2.15 -11.74 -5.58
CA ASP A 120 2.38 -13.18 -5.69
C ASP A 120 3.54 -13.53 -6.62
N ASP A 121 3.53 -12.97 -7.83
CA ASP A 121 4.46 -13.30 -8.90
C ASP A 121 5.62 -12.30 -9.01
N GLY A 122 5.51 -11.12 -8.37
CA GLY A 122 6.46 -10.02 -8.50
C GLY A 122 6.49 -9.39 -9.89
N GLN A 123 5.56 -9.77 -10.78
CA GLN A 123 5.49 -9.28 -12.16
C GLN A 123 4.06 -9.30 -12.69
N ILE A 124 3.78 -8.42 -13.64
CA ILE A 124 2.54 -8.45 -14.43
C ILE A 124 2.86 -8.34 -15.93
N THR A 125 1.93 -8.75 -16.76
CA THR A 125 2.02 -8.55 -18.20
C THR A 125 1.19 -7.33 -18.60
N ASP A 126 1.80 -6.37 -19.29
CA ASP A 126 1.08 -5.22 -19.81
C ASP A 126 0.22 -5.57 -21.03
N ALA A 127 -0.61 -4.63 -21.48
CA ALA A 127 -1.49 -4.83 -22.65
C ALA A 127 -0.75 -5.10 -23.95
N HIS A 128 0.54 -4.81 -24.03
CA HIS A 128 1.40 -5.09 -25.19
C HIS A 128 2.12 -6.45 -25.08
N GLY A 129 1.78 -7.28 -24.08
CA GLY A 129 2.40 -8.56 -23.84
C GLY A 129 3.79 -8.50 -23.20
N ARG A 130 4.23 -7.33 -22.70
CA ARG A 130 5.53 -7.16 -22.07
C ARG A 130 5.43 -7.44 -20.57
N LYS A 131 6.39 -8.19 -20.05
CA LYS A 131 6.51 -8.43 -18.61
C LYS A 131 7.11 -7.23 -17.91
N VAL A 132 6.45 -6.77 -16.87
CA VAL A 132 6.90 -5.67 -16.00
C VAL A 132 7.21 -6.24 -14.62
N ASN A 133 8.46 -6.10 -14.19
CA ASN A 133 8.98 -6.67 -12.95
C ASN A 133 8.90 -5.64 -11.81
N PHE A 134 8.42 -6.07 -10.64
CA PHE A 134 8.25 -5.28 -9.43
C PHE A 134 9.19 -5.69 -8.29
N GLU A 135 10.11 -6.64 -8.50
CA GLU A 135 10.96 -7.19 -7.44
C GLU A 135 11.80 -6.14 -6.71
N ASN A 136 12.18 -5.06 -7.39
CA ASN A 136 12.96 -3.96 -6.83
C ASN A 136 12.12 -2.79 -6.32
N THR A 137 10.79 -2.97 -6.26
CA THR A 137 9.87 -1.94 -5.74
C THR A 137 9.49 -2.23 -4.29
N VAL A 138 9.06 -1.18 -3.60
CA VAL A 138 8.37 -1.28 -2.32
C VAL A 138 6.91 -0.91 -2.55
N ILE A 139 6.00 -1.83 -2.25
CA ILE A 139 4.56 -1.62 -2.40
C ILE A 139 4.01 -1.15 -1.05
N VAL A 140 3.37 0.00 -1.02
CA VAL A 140 2.67 0.51 0.15
C VAL A 140 1.22 0.77 -0.21
N MET A 141 0.31 0.23 0.57
CA MET A 141 -1.12 0.46 0.47
C MET A 141 -1.57 1.21 1.72
N THR A 142 -2.37 2.27 1.58
CA THR A 142 -2.97 2.95 2.74
C THR A 142 -4.44 2.62 2.84
N SER A 143 -4.95 2.57 4.07
CA SER A 143 -6.36 2.41 4.35
C SER A 143 -6.79 3.22 5.57
N ASN A 144 -8.01 3.70 5.54
CA ASN A 144 -8.67 4.32 6.68
C ASN A 144 -9.61 3.34 7.41
N ALA A 145 -9.61 2.06 7.04
CA ALA A 145 -10.48 1.03 7.64
C ALA A 145 -10.25 0.92 9.15
N GLY A 146 -11.32 0.71 9.90
CA GLY A 146 -11.28 0.58 11.36
C GLY A 146 -11.00 1.87 12.13
N SER A 147 -10.88 3.03 11.45
CA SER A 147 -10.62 4.33 12.08
C SER A 147 -11.89 5.02 12.61
N ASP A 148 -13.08 4.58 12.21
CA ASP A 148 -14.34 5.16 12.66
C ASP A 148 -14.58 4.81 14.13
N ASN A 149 -14.25 5.73 15.00
CA ASN A 149 -14.60 5.74 16.42
C ASN A 149 -16.13 5.92 16.59
N LYS A 150 -16.93 4.97 16.15
CA LYS A 150 -18.21 4.76 16.81
C LYS A 150 -17.92 3.94 18.06
N ALA A 151 -17.79 4.65 19.17
CA ALA A 151 -17.82 4.10 20.50
C ALA A 151 -19.13 3.30 20.70
N SER A 152 -19.18 2.11 20.21
CA SER A 152 -20.12 1.07 20.68
C SER A 152 -19.41 0.40 21.85
N GLY A 153 -19.80 0.84 23.05
CA GLY A 153 -19.37 0.26 24.30
C GLY A 153 -19.63 -1.26 24.31
N ALA A 154 -18.61 -2.01 24.03
CA ALA A 154 -18.54 -3.39 24.41
C ALA A 154 -17.54 -3.48 25.57
N VAL A 155 -18.07 -3.42 26.78
CA VAL A 155 -17.39 -3.84 27.99
C VAL A 155 -17.16 -5.35 27.86
N GLY A 156 -15.99 -5.73 27.35
CA GLY A 156 -15.52 -7.10 27.27
C GLY A 156 -14.28 -7.23 28.15
N PHE A 157 -14.37 -8.04 29.16
CA PHE A 157 -13.28 -8.37 30.10
C PHE A 157 -12.16 -9.14 29.36
N GLY A 158 -10.92 -8.63 29.41
CA GLY A 158 -9.70 -9.41 29.22
C GLY A 158 -9.04 -9.28 27.83
N GLY A 159 -8.26 -8.24 27.63
CA GLY A 159 -7.31 -8.05 26.54
C GLY A 159 -6.65 -6.68 26.67
N SER A 160 -5.36 -6.55 26.31
CA SER A 160 -4.75 -5.23 26.28
C SER A 160 -5.44 -4.36 25.20
N ALA A 161 -5.56 -3.07 25.44
CA ALA A 161 -6.21 -2.13 24.51
C ALA A 161 -5.61 -2.19 23.10
N ASP A 162 -4.33 -2.52 23.00
CA ASP A 162 -3.59 -2.66 21.74
C ASP A 162 -4.00 -3.91 20.94
N ASP A 163 -4.27 -5.04 21.60
CA ASP A 163 -4.67 -6.27 20.93
C ASP A 163 -6.08 -6.16 20.35
N GLN A 164 -6.99 -5.55 21.09
CA GLN A 164 -8.35 -5.28 20.60
C GLN A 164 -8.37 -4.31 19.42
N GLY A 165 -7.45 -3.34 19.39
CA GLY A 165 -7.27 -2.42 18.27
C GLY A 165 -6.84 -3.15 17.00
N LYS A 166 -5.86 -4.05 17.10
CA LYS A 166 -5.37 -4.85 15.98
C LYS A 166 -6.44 -5.80 15.43
N GLU A 167 -7.18 -6.48 16.29
CA GLU A 167 -8.27 -7.37 15.86
C GLU A 167 -9.36 -6.62 15.09
N ARG A 168 -9.74 -5.42 15.55
CA ARG A 168 -10.71 -4.57 14.85
C ARG A 168 -10.22 -4.16 13.48
N ILE A 169 -8.97 -3.74 13.38
CA ILE A 169 -8.34 -3.37 12.11
C ILE A 169 -8.31 -4.57 11.16
N MET A 170 -7.89 -5.73 11.63
CA MET A 170 -7.87 -6.95 10.82
C MET A 170 -9.26 -7.32 10.31
N LYS A 171 -10.28 -7.21 11.16
CA LYS A 171 -11.67 -7.46 10.76
C LYS A 171 -12.13 -6.44 9.72
N ALA A 172 -11.85 -5.16 9.90
CA ALA A 172 -12.21 -4.12 8.95
C ALA A 172 -11.50 -4.31 7.59
N LEU A 173 -10.24 -4.78 7.57
CA LEU A 173 -9.53 -5.12 6.34
C LEU A 173 -10.18 -6.32 5.62
N GLN A 174 -10.65 -7.32 6.36
CA GLN A 174 -11.32 -8.50 5.81
C GLN A 174 -12.67 -8.20 5.17
N ASP A 175 -13.29 -7.05 5.46
CA ASP A 175 -14.55 -6.63 4.84
C ASP A 175 -14.39 -6.32 3.33
N PHE A 176 -13.19 -5.95 2.88
CA PHE A 176 -12.92 -5.62 1.47
C PHE A 176 -11.69 -6.32 0.87
N LEU A 177 -10.74 -6.79 1.69
CA LEU A 177 -9.60 -7.59 1.24
C LEU A 177 -9.82 -9.07 1.56
N ARG A 178 -9.69 -9.91 0.54
CA ARG A 178 -9.76 -11.36 0.74
C ARG A 178 -8.62 -11.84 1.65
N PRO A 179 -8.82 -12.89 2.45
CA PRO A 179 -7.78 -13.47 3.30
C PRO A 179 -6.51 -13.82 2.52
N GLU A 180 -6.66 -14.28 1.28
CA GLU A 180 -5.56 -14.55 0.36
C GLU A 180 -4.68 -13.32 0.13
N PHE A 181 -5.29 -12.15 -0.07
CA PHE A 181 -4.56 -10.88 -0.26
C PHE A 181 -3.76 -10.51 0.99
N LEU A 182 -4.39 -10.56 2.16
CA LEU A 182 -3.76 -10.25 3.45
C LEU A 182 -2.57 -11.17 3.75
N ASN A 183 -2.64 -12.44 3.35
CA ASN A 183 -1.56 -13.42 3.54
C ASN A 183 -0.34 -13.17 2.61
N ARG A 184 -0.48 -12.33 1.60
CA ARG A 184 0.63 -11.97 0.68
C ARG A 184 1.36 -10.70 1.09
N VAL A 185 0.78 -9.93 1.99
CA VAL A 185 1.38 -8.70 2.51
C VAL A 185 2.40 -9.05 3.60
N ASP A 186 3.59 -8.44 3.51
CA ASP A 186 4.68 -8.73 4.46
C ASP A 186 4.42 -8.14 5.84
N GLU A 187 3.80 -6.95 5.92
CA GLU A 187 3.57 -6.29 7.21
C GLU A 187 2.34 -5.37 7.16
N ILE A 188 1.52 -5.42 8.21
CA ILE A 188 0.40 -4.50 8.42
C ILE A 188 0.79 -3.55 9.57
N VAL A 189 0.90 -2.27 9.25
CA VAL A 189 1.34 -1.23 10.18
C VAL A 189 0.16 -0.37 10.62
N CYS A 190 -0.15 -0.38 11.91
CA CYS A 190 -1.24 0.39 12.47
C CYS A 190 -0.73 1.77 12.92
N PHE A 191 -1.44 2.81 12.50
CA PHE A 191 -1.20 4.19 12.89
C PHE A 191 -2.27 4.62 13.89
N ASN A 192 -1.85 5.00 15.08
CA ASN A 192 -2.73 5.49 16.13
C ASN A 192 -3.05 6.97 15.92
N HIS A 193 -4.09 7.46 16.60
CA HIS A 193 -4.39 8.89 16.66
C HIS A 193 -3.20 9.66 17.24
N LEU A 194 -2.92 10.82 16.66
CA LEU A 194 -1.90 11.72 17.19
C LEU A 194 -2.35 12.32 18.50
N THR A 195 -1.49 12.26 19.51
CA THR A 195 -1.70 12.97 20.79
C THR A 195 -1.38 14.46 20.64
N LYS A 196 -1.82 15.29 21.59
CA LYS A 196 -1.47 16.72 21.61
C LYS A 196 0.05 16.95 21.61
N GLU A 197 0.79 16.10 22.30
CA GLU A 197 2.25 16.14 22.35
C GLU A 197 2.88 15.87 21.00
N ASN A 198 2.34 14.88 20.26
CA ASN A 198 2.77 14.56 18.91
C ASN A 198 2.50 15.74 17.96
N PHE A 199 1.33 16.39 18.06
CA PHE A 199 1.03 17.59 17.27
C PHE A 199 1.99 18.74 17.56
N CYS A 200 2.32 18.99 18.84
CA CYS A 200 3.31 20.00 19.20
C CYS A 200 4.70 19.69 18.65
N GLY A 201 5.09 18.40 18.65
CA GLY A 201 6.35 17.94 18.06
C GLY A 201 6.41 18.18 16.56
N ILE A 202 5.36 17.81 15.83
CA ILE A 202 5.24 18.02 14.38
C ILE A 202 5.29 19.52 14.04
N ALA A 203 4.54 20.35 14.77
CA ALA A 203 4.52 21.80 14.56
C ALA A 203 5.92 22.43 14.73
N ARG A 204 6.73 21.95 15.69
CA ARG A 204 8.12 22.42 15.89
C ARG A 204 9.08 22.02 14.75
N ILE A 205 8.80 20.94 14.04
CA ILE A 205 9.63 20.50 12.92
C ILE A 205 9.27 21.27 11.65
N MET A 206 7.99 21.71 11.53
CA MET A 206 7.48 22.40 10.35
C MET A 206 7.68 23.94 10.40
N LEU A 207 8.02 24.52 11.56
CA LEU A 207 8.35 25.94 11.76
C LEU A 207 9.86 26.18 11.78
#